data_2f86453b11e97551a05c32fc11853133
#
_entry.id   2f86453b11e97551a05c32fc11853133
#
_cell.length_a   1.000
_cell.length_b   1.000
_cell.length_c   1.000
_cell.angle_alpha   90.00
_cell.angle_beta   90.00
_cell.angle_gamma   90.00
#
_symmetry.space_group_name_H-M   'P 1'
#
loop_
_entity.id
_entity.type
_entity.pdbx_description
1 polymer ?
#
loop_
_entity_poly.entity_id
_entity_poly.type
_entity_poly.pdbx_seq_one_letter_code
_entity_poly.pdbx_strand_id
1 'polypeptide(L)'
;MKKKVGLMQRNHVKLISMDTIPIEAVKWLLYPFIPLGKITILQGDPGEGKTTLVLQIIAALTTGKPVWEGAPPMEPVNVIYQTAEDGLSDTIKPRLVAAGADCARVMVIDDFDRVLTLDDDRLEQAIEQTGARLVVLDPIQGYIGASVDMHRANEIRPLMYRIAKLAEKYGCAILLIGHMNKNSGEKSSYRGLGSIDFQAAARSVLVVGRIKDDPTLRVVCPAKSSLAPEGGAVAFRLDPEKGFQWAGPYDISVDELLSGSSRGHKLREAQSFLKEVLADGPLPQTEIEAAAQQAGIRPKTLRNARYELGVTSTKISKQWLWALPE
;
A
#
# COMPACT_ATOMS: atom_id res chain seq x y z
N MET A 1 -38.85 -2.61 55.65
CA MET A 1 -38.07 -2.89 54.46
C MET A 1 -37.72 -1.55 53.77
N LYS A 2 -36.48 -1.05 53.96
CA LYS A 2 -36.01 0.17 53.30
C LYS A 2 -35.32 -0.24 52.00
N LYS A 3 -35.91 0.14 50.85
CA LYS A 3 -35.28 0.01 49.53
C LYS A 3 -34.04 0.91 49.47
N LYS A 4 -32.85 0.34 49.39
CA LYS A 4 -31.64 1.06 49.01
C LYS A 4 -31.78 1.47 47.52
N VAL A 5 -32.01 2.75 47.30
CA VAL A 5 -31.87 3.37 45.96
C VAL A 5 -30.38 3.47 45.72
N GLY A 6 -29.86 2.63 44.81
CA GLY A 6 -28.49 2.70 44.36
C GLY A 6 -28.28 4.03 43.64
N LEU A 7 -27.40 4.88 44.16
CA LEU A 7 -26.91 6.06 43.43
C LEU A 7 -26.17 5.57 42.15
N MET A 8 -26.76 5.79 41.00
CA MET A 8 -26.04 5.76 39.76
C MET A 8 -24.89 6.78 39.81
N GLN A 9 -23.65 6.31 39.88
CA GLN A 9 -22.49 7.19 39.69
C GLN A 9 -22.64 7.83 38.28
N ARG A 10 -22.89 9.13 38.23
CA ARG A 10 -22.83 9.91 37.01
C ARG A 10 -21.38 9.89 36.54
N ASN A 11 -21.13 9.23 35.40
CA ASN A 11 -19.85 9.33 34.70
C ASN A 11 -19.59 10.82 34.42
N HIS A 12 -18.64 11.42 35.09
CA HIS A 12 -18.24 12.79 34.81
C HIS A 12 -17.55 12.83 33.41
N VAL A 13 -18.05 13.71 32.54
CA VAL A 13 -17.40 13.99 31.25
C VAL A 13 -16.05 14.62 31.54
N LYS A 14 -14.98 14.01 30.99
CA LYS A 14 -13.63 14.57 31.00
C LYS A 14 -13.45 15.41 29.71
N LEU A 15 -13.36 16.71 29.85
CA LEU A 15 -13.06 17.63 28.75
C LEU A 15 -11.56 17.94 28.75
N ILE A 16 -10.98 18.01 27.57
CA ILE A 16 -9.59 18.42 27.33
C ILE A 16 -9.63 19.59 26.38
N SER A 17 -8.98 20.69 26.74
CA SER A 17 -8.88 21.86 25.88
C SER A 17 -7.81 21.65 24.81
N MET A 18 -8.08 22.04 23.58
CA MET A 18 -7.17 21.86 22.45
C MET A 18 -5.85 22.63 22.59
N ASP A 19 -5.83 23.72 23.34
CA ASP A 19 -4.63 24.51 23.63
C ASP A 19 -3.63 23.77 24.55
N THR A 20 -4.10 22.75 25.31
CA THR A 20 -3.24 21.92 26.16
C THR A 20 -2.65 20.72 25.44
N ILE A 21 -3.07 20.47 24.17
CA ILE A 21 -2.59 19.33 23.38
C ILE A 21 -1.37 19.78 22.57
N PRO A 22 -0.20 19.12 22.75
CA PRO A 22 0.99 19.47 21.98
C PRO A 22 0.79 19.10 20.50
N ILE A 23 1.37 19.93 19.61
CA ILE A 23 1.44 19.64 18.18
C ILE A 23 2.56 18.60 17.96
N GLU A 24 2.22 17.46 17.38
CA GLU A 24 3.17 16.41 17.02
C GLU A 24 3.16 16.14 15.52
N ALA A 25 4.36 15.98 14.95
CA ALA A 25 4.49 15.54 13.57
C ALA A 25 4.10 14.05 13.45
N VAL A 26 3.47 13.68 12.33
CA VAL A 26 3.19 12.28 12.03
C VAL A 26 4.50 11.52 11.87
N LYS A 27 4.67 10.46 12.65
CA LYS A 27 5.82 9.54 12.54
C LYS A 27 5.48 8.41 11.57
N TRP A 28 6.49 7.98 10.81
CA TRP A 28 6.33 6.98 9.76
C TRP A 28 7.24 5.78 10.02
N LEU A 29 6.71 4.60 9.80
CA LEU A 29 7.50 3.38 9.67
C LEU A 29 8.08 3.30 8.26
N LEU A 30 7.28 3.69 7.26
CA LEU A 30 7.66 3.78 5.86
C LEU A 30 6.92 4.96 5.21
N TYR A 31 7.62 6.08 4.99
CA TYR A 31 7.03 7.26 4.35
C TYR A 31 6.88 7.07 2.83
N PRO A 32 5.76 7.48 2.22
CA PRO A 32 4.52 7.99 2.80
C PRO A 32 3.43 6.91 2.99
N PHE A 33 3.80 5.63 3.09
CA PHE A 33 2.89 4.48 2.96
C PHE A 33 2.38 3.94 4.31
N ILE A 34 3.26 3.82 5.33
CA ILE A 34 2.94 3.15 6.60
C ILE A 34 3.20 4.11 7.78
N PRO A 35 2.16 4.86 8.22
CA PRO A 35 2.29 5.74 9.39
C PRO A 35 2.28 4.95 10.69
N LEU A 36 3.09 5.38 11.66
CA LEU A 36 3.08 4.85 13.03
C LEU A 36 1.84 5.34 13.80
N GLY A 37 1.33 4.51 14.70
CA GLY A 37 0.13 4.81 15.49
C GLY A 37 -1.16 4.75 14.68
N LYS A 38 -1.16 4.16 13.48
CA LYS A 38 -2.31 4.14 12.57
C LYS A 38 -2.45 2.79 11.87
N ILE A 39 -3.62 2.59 11.25
CA ILE A 39 -3.92 1.42 10.43
C ILE A 39 -3.55 1.73 8.98
N THR A 40 -2.84 0.80 8.35
CA THR A 40 -2.63 0.71 6.90
C THR A 40 -3.32 -0.55 6.38
N ILE A 41 -4.00 -0.45 5.25
CA ILE A 41 -4.56 -1.60 4.53
C ILE A 41 -3.73 -1.85 3.28
N LEU A 42 -3.33 -3.10 3.06
CA LEU A 42 -2.75 -3.58 1.82
C LEU A 42 -3.70 -4.57 1.16
N GLN A 43 -4.26 -4.22 0.03
CA GLN A 43 -5.26 -5.04 -0.66
C GLN A 43 -4.87 -5.33 -2.11
N GLY A 44 -5.44 -6.38 -2.66
CA GLY A 44 -5.22 -6.82 -4.06
C GLY A 44 -5.77 -8.22 -4.26
N ASP A 45 -5.85 -8.66 -5.50
CA ASP A 45 -6.34 -10.00 -5.84
C ASP A 45 -5.40 -11.10 -5.29
N PRO A 46 -5.88 -12.33 -5.10
CA PRO A 46 -5.04 -13.48 -4.75
C PRO A 46 -3.89 -13.65 -5.76
N GLY A 47 -2.70 -13.99 -5.27
CA GLY A 47 -1.52 -14.22 -6.12
C GLY A 47 -0.80 -12.96 -6.62
N GLU A 48 -1.22 -11.75 -6.21
CA GLU A 48 -0.55 -10.49 -6.59
C GLU A 48 0.73 -10.20 -5.79
N GLY A 49 1.12 -11.08 -4.86
CA GLY A 49 2.39 -10.97 -4.15
C GLY A 49 2.36 -10.08 -2.89
N LYS A 50 1.18 -9.82 -2.31
CA LYS A 50 1.02 -9.03 -1.09
C LYS A 50 1.87 -9.54 0.08
N THR A 51 1.74 -10.83 0.41
CA THR A 51 2.53 -11.49 1.47
C THR A 51 4.03 -11.37 1.18
N THR A 52 4.48 -11.68 -0.04
CA THR A 52 5.90 -11.57 -0.41
C THR A 52 6.42 -10.14 -0.24
N LEU A 53 5.68 -9.13 -0.70
CA LEU A 53 6.02 -7.72 -0.51
C LEU A 53 6.19 -7.38 0.98
N VAL A 54 5.24 -7.80 1.83
CA VAL A 54 5.28 -7.50 3.26
C VAL A 54 6.44 -8.20 3.95
N LEU A 55 6.75 -9.46 3.60
CA LEU A 55 7.91 -10.18 4.14
C LEU A 55 9.24 -9.51 3.74
N GLN A 56 9.36 -8.92 2.55
CA GLN A 56 10.52 -8.11 2.16
C GLN A 56 10.63 -6.82 2.98
N ILE A 57 9.52 -6.14 3.23
CA ILE A 57 9.49 -4.97 4.11
C ILE A 57 9.92 -5.38 5.53
N ILE A 58 9.39 -6.48 6.07
CA ILE A 58 9.77 -7.02 7.39
C ILE A 58 11.27 -7.32 7.45
N ALA A 59 11.83 -7.92 6.41
CA ALA A 59 13.26 -8.21 6.35
C ALA A 59 14.12 -6.93 6.46
N ALA A 60 13.75 -5.87 5.76
CA ALA A 60 14.41 -4.59 5.86
C ALA A 60 14.24 -3.96 7.26
N LEU A 61 13.02 -3.96 7.80
CA LEU A 61 12.71 -3.38 9.11
C LEU A 61 13.43 -4.09 10.27
N THR A 62 13.51 -5.41 10.24
CA THR A 62 14.16 -6.21 11.29
C THR A 62 15.68 -6.11 11.28
N THR A 63 16.27 -5.80 10.14
CA THR A 63 17.72 -5.65 9.97
C THR A 63 18.19 -4.19 9.95
N GLY A 64 17.27 -3.21 9.94
CA GLY A 64 17.61 -1.79 9.85
C GLY A 64 18.05 -1.33 8.47
N LYS A 65 17.94 -2.18 7.46
CA LYS A 65 18.29 -1.84 6.07
C LYS A 65 17.24 -0.94 5.43
N PRO A 66 17.63 -0.11 4.44
CA PRO A 66 16.65 0.59 3.61
C PRO A 66 15.65 -0.38 2.97
N VAL A 67 14.36 -0.03 2.98
CA VAL A 67 13.31 -0.88 2.37
C VAL A 67 13.49 -0.97 0.85
N TRP A 68 13.89 0.15 0.21
CA TRP A 68 14.27 0.23 -1.20
C TRP A 68 15.44 1.20 -1.38
N GLU A 69 16.02 1.23 -2.55
CA GLU A 69 17.11 2.15 -2.88
C GLU A 69 16.68 3.62 -2.69
N GLY A 70 17.48 4.37 -1.95
CA GLY A 70 17.20 5.78 -1.60
C GLY A 70 16.29 5.97 -0.38
N ALA A 71 15.69 4.91 0.19
CA ALA A 71 15.02 5.02 1.48
C ALA A 71 16.05 5.19 2.61
N PRO A 72 15.75 6.00 3.66
CA PRO A 72 16.65 6.13 4.79
C PRO A 72 16.75 4.80 5.55
N PRO A 73 17.94 4.46 6.09
CA PRO A 73 18.08 3.36 7.05
C PRO A 73 17.33 3.72 8.33
N MET A 74 16.95 2.69 9.08
CA MET A 74 16.24 2.84 10.35
C MET A 74 16.82 1.91 11.40
N GLU A 75 16.54 2.18 12.67
CA GLU A 75 16.86 1.23 13.74
C GLU A 75 16.06 -0.06 13.54
N PRO A 76 16.69 -1.24 13.72
CA PRO A 76 15.99 -2.52 13.66
C PRO A 76 14.83 -2.57 14.65
N VAL A 77 13.66 -3.02 14.18
CA VAL A 77 12.44 -3.07 14.99
C VAL A 77 11.89 -4.48 15.13
N ASN A 78 11.15 -4.72 16.21
CA ASN A 78 10.39 -5.94 16.39
C ASN A 78 9.07 -5.86 15.61
N VAL A 79 8.66 -6.99 15.07
CA VAL A 79 7.46 -7.17 14.26
C VAL A 79 6.63 -8.33 14.81
N ILE A 80 5.33 -8.15 14.90
CA ILE A 80 4.36 -9.24 15.08
C ILE A 80 3.77 -9.55 13.71
N TYR A 81 3.93 -10.79 13.25
CA TYR A 81 3.37 -11.25 11.97
C TYR A 81 2.43 -12.42 12.22
N GLN A 82 1.15 -12.22 11.94
CA GLN A 82 0.11 -13.22 12.10
C GLN A 82 -0.41 -13.66 10.74
N THR A 83 -0.46 -14.97 10.51
CA THR A 83 -1.01 -15.57 9.29
C THR A 83 -2.11 -16.57 9.63
N ALA A 84 -3.20 -16.54 8.85
CA ALA A 84 -4.31 -17.48 8.98
C ALA A 84 -4.36 -18.50 7.81
N GLU A 85 -3.51 -18.37 6.80
CA GLU A 85 -3.51 -19.21 5.61
C GLU A 85 -2.22 -20.00 5.44
N ASP A 86 -1.07 -19.39 5.64
CA ASP A 86 0.24 -19.98 5.36
C ASP A 86 0.85 -20.64 6.61
N GLY A 87 1.47 -21.80 6.46
CA GLY A 87 2.22 -22.48 7.52
C GLY A 87 3.47 -21.71 7.93
N LEU A 88 3.75 -21.65 9.25
CA LEU A 88 4.90 -20.93 9.77
C LEU A 88 6.21 -21.58 9.41
N SER A 89 6.30 -22.92 9.50
CA SER A 89 7.54 -23.68 9.35
C SER A 89 7.94 -23.95 7.90
N ASP A 90 6.97 -24.16 7.05
CA ASP A 90 7.14 -24.59 5.66
C ASP A 90 7.02 -23.43 4.64
N THR A 91 6.38 -22.35 5.02
CA THR A 91 6.09 -21.24 4.11
C THR A 91 6.66 -19.91 4.61
N ILE A 92 6.24 -19.42 5.77
CA ILE A 92 6.60 -18.06 6.23
C ILE A 92 8.06 -17.96 6.64
N LYS A 93 8.54 -18.84 7.52
CA LYS A 93 9.93 -18.80 7.98
C LYS A 93 10.94 -18.97 6.84
N PRO A 94 10.79 -19.92 5.91
CA PRO A 94 11.66 -20.02 4.74
C PRO A 94 11.68 -18.73 3.89
N ARG A 95 10.52 -18.09 3.68
CA ARG A 95 10.46 -16.83 2.92
C ARG A 95 11.11 -15.67 3.67
N LEU A 96 10.95 -15.55 4.99
CA LEU A 96 11.65 -14.56 5.81
C LEU A 96 13.18 -14.74 5.75
N VAL A 97 13.66 -15.98 5.88
CA VAL A 97 15.09 -16.28 5.76
C VAL A 97 15.62 -15.94 4.38
N ALA A 98 14.89 -16.32 3.32
CA ALA A 98 15.26 -15.98 1.94
C ALA A 98 15.27 -14.46 1.67
N ALA A 99 14.38 -13.71 2.33
CA ALA A 99 14.36 -12.24 2.29
C ALA A 99 15.49 -11.60 3.13
N GLY A 100 16.20 -12.37 3.94
CA GLY A 100 17.28 -11.88 4.82
C GLY A 100 16.78 -11.20 6.10
N ALA A 101 15.62 -11.59 6.60
CA ALA A 101 15.05 -11.05 7.85
C ALA A 101 15.84 -11.55 9.08
N ASP A 102 15.92 -10.69 10.11
CA ASP A 102 16.25 -11.14 11.46
C ASP A 102 15.02 -11.80 12.11
N CYS A 103 14.92 -13.12 11.99
CA CYS A 103 13.79 -13.88 12.53
C CYS A 103 13.66 -13.80 14.06
N ALA A 104 14.71 -13.40 14.79
CA ALA A 104 14.61 -13.18 16.23
C ALA A 104 13.76 -11.96 16.60
N ARG A 105 13.54 -11.06 15.64
CA ARG A 105 12.69 -9.87 15.76
C ARG A 105 11.30 -10.04 15.16
N VAL A 106 10.97 -11.22 14.63
CA VAL A 106 9.63 -11.54 14.09
C VAL A 106 8.94 -12.50 15.05
N MET A 107 7.92 -12.00 15.73
CA MET A 107 7.14 -12.76 16.68
C MET A 107 5.78 -13.16 16.12
N VAL A 108 5.27 -14.28 16.58
CA VAL A 108 3.93 -14.79 16.24
C VAL A 108 3.20 -15.07 17.55
N ILE A 109 1.94 -14.73 17.62
CA ILE A 109 1.07 -15.13 18.73
C ILE A 109 0.65 -16.57 18.48
N ASP A 110 0.87 -17.46 19.44
CA ASP A 110 0.37 -18.84 19.37
C ASP A 110 -1.16 -18.83 19.47
N ASP A 111 -1.80 -19.22 18.38
CA ASP A 111 -3.27 -19.28 18.26
C ASP A 111 -3.78 -20.68 17.91
N PHE A 112 -2.93 -21.71 18.09
CA PHE A 112 -3.26 -23.10 17.79
C PHE A 112 -4.47 -23.62 18.56
N ASP A 113 -4.50 -23.40 19.88
CA ASP A 113 -5.61 -23.85 20.74
C ASP A 113 -6.82 -22.92 20.70
N ARG A 114 -6.58 -21.65 20.39
CA ARG A 114 -7.62 -20.62 20.36
C ARG A 114 -7.31 -19.59 19.28
N VAL A 115 -8.14 -19.58 18.24
CA VAL A 115 -8.03 -18.64 17.12
C VAL A 115 -7.97 -17.21 17.64
N LEU A 116 -7.03 -16.42 17.12
CA LEU A 116 -6.89 -15.01 17.42
C LEU A 116 -7.96 -14.21 16.69
N THR A 117 -8.56 -13.22 17.36
CA THR A 117 -9.53 -12.29 16.76
C THR A 117 -9.12 -10.84 17.03
N LEU A 118 -9.71 -9.87 16.30
CA LEU A 118 -9.39 -8.44 16.44
C LEU A 118 -9.76 -7.86 17.82
N ASP A 119 -10.66 -8.50 18.53
CA ASP A 119 -11.07 -8.14 19.88
C ASP A 119 -10.35 -8.93 21.00
N ASP A 120 -9.42 -9.80 20.65
CA ASP A 120 -8.64 -10.59 21.60
C ASP A 120 -7.57 -9.74 22.30
N ASP A 121 -7.50 -9.85 23.63
CA ASP A 121 -6.52 -9.11 24.44
C ASP A 121 -5.08 -9.60 24.25
N ARG A 122 -4.87 -10.81 23.71
CA ARG A 122 -3.55 -11.34 23.38
C ARG A 122 -2.79 -10.45 22.36
N LEU A 123 -3.53 -9.78 21.48
CA LEU A 123 -2.89 -8.84 20.54
C LEU A 123 -2.27 -7.66 21.28
N GLU A 124 -2.98 -7.09 22.23
CA GLU A 124 -2.46 -6.00 23.06
C GLU A 124 -1.28 -6.45 23.92
N GLN A 125 -1.41 -7.59 24.59
CA GLN A 125 -0.35 -8.18 25.42
C GLN A 125 0.92 -8.45 24.61
N ALA A 126 0.79 -8.98 23.38
CA ALA A 126 1.92 -9.23 22.51
C ALA A 126 2.63 -7.94 22.08
N ILE A 127 1.88 -6.88 21.75
CA ILE A 127 2.46 -5.56 21.42
C ILE A 127 3.23 -5.01 22.63
N GLU A 128 2.65 -5.08 23.82
CA GLU A 128 3.26 -4.59 25.04
C GLU A 128 4.55 -5.35 25.40
N GLN A 129 4.53 -6.69 25.35
CA GLN A 129 5.68 -7.54 25.67
C GLN A 129 6.84 -7.38 24.69
N THR A 130 6.54 -7.19 23.41
CA THR A 130 7.56 -7.19 22.35
C THR A 130 8.05 -5.80 22.01
N GLY A 131 7.29 -4.76 22.33
CA GLY A 131 7.54 -3.41 21.83
C GLY A 131 7.49 -3.32 20.30
N ALA A 132 6.70 -4.19 19.65
CA ALA A 132 6.62 -4.25 18.21
C ALA A 132 6.21 -2.90 17.58
N ARG A 133 6.92 -2.52 16.52
CA ARG A 133 6.62 -1.30 15.75
C ARG A 133 5.72 -1.57 14.54
N LEU A 134 5.61 -2.82 14.13
CA LEU A 134 4.72 -3.29 13.08
C LEU A 134 3.97 -4.52 13.57
N VAL A 135 2.65 -4.52 13.36
CA VAL A 135 1.78 -5.69 13.51
C VAL A 135 1.15 -5.97 12.15
N VAL A 136 1.29 -7.18 11.65
CA VAL A 136 0.71 -7.63 10.38
C VAL A 136 -0.33 -8.70 10.64
N LEU A 137 -1.52 -8.57 10.02
CA LEU A 137 -2.57 -9.59 10.02
C LEU A 137 -2.83 -10.01 8.57
N ASP A 138 -2.50 -11.26 8.21
CA ASP A 138 -2.50 -11.78 6.83
C ASP A 138 -3.25 -13.12 6.72
N PRO A 139 -4.43 -13.15 6.11
CA PRO A 139 -5.27 -12.02 5.77
C PRO A 139 -6.17 -11.59 6.95
N ILE A 140 -6.61 -10.34 6.94
CA ILE A 140 -7.49 -9.78 7.98
C ILE A 140 -8.77 -10.58 8.18
N GLN A 141 -9.28 -11.20 7.11
CA GLN A 141 -10.49 -12.02 7.14
C GLN A 141 -10.42 -13.16 8.16
N GLY A 142 -9.23 -13.72 8.39
CA GLY A 142 -9.02 -14.78 9.36
C GLY A 142 -9.17 -14.35 10.82
N TYR A 143 -9.16 -13.02 11.09
CA TYR A 143 -9.14 -12.45 12.44
C TYR A 143 -10.42 -11.71 12.82
N ILE A 144 -11.44 -11.69 11.97
CA ILE A 144 -12.70 -10.95 12.22
C ILE A 144 -13.56 -11.66 13.28
N GLY A 145 -13.47 -12.99 13.38
CA GLY A 145 -14.31 -13.80 14.25
C GLY A 145 -15.56 -14.32 13.53
N ALA A 146 -15.94 -15.57 13.85
CA ALA A 146 -17.01 -16.28 13.14
C ALA A 146 -18.43 -15.68 13.32
N SER A 147 -18.64 -14.90 14.38
CA SER A 147 -19.93 -14.26 14.69
C SER A 147 -20.10 -12.88 14.07
N VAL A 148 -19.09 -12.36 13.38
CA VAL A 148 -19.06 -11.00 12.84
C VAL A 148 -19.26 -11.05 11.32
N ASP A 149 -20.26 -10.33 10.81
CA ASP A 149 -20.46 -10.16 9.38
C ASP A 149 -19.56 -9.02 8.86
N MET A 150 -18.54 -9.39 8.08
CA MET A 150 -17.56 -8.44 7.51
C MET A 150 -18.17 -7.40 6.55
N HIS A 151 -19.41 -7.58 6.11
CA HIS A 151 -20.12 -6.64 5.24
C HIS A 151 -20.97 -5.64 6.03
N ARG A 152 -21.14 -5.83 7.34
CA ARG A 152 -21.93 -4.96 8.19
C ARG A 152 -21.07 -3.93 8.90
N ALA A 153 -21.31 -2.66 8.56
CA ALA A 153 -20.61 -1.51 9.13
C ALA A 153 -20.66 -1.45 10.67
N ASN A 154 -21.83 -1.75 11.26
CA ASN A 154 -22.05 -1.72 12.70
C ASN A 154 -21.26 -2.81 13.46
N GLU A 155 -20.87 -3.89 12.78
CA GLU A 155 -20.10 -4.97 13.37
C GLU A 155 -18.59 -4.73 13.20
N ILE A 156 -18.17 -4.20 12.06
CA ILE A 156 -16.76 -3.94 11.75
C ILE A 156 -16.21 -2.68 12.45
N ARG A 157 -17.00 -1.63 12.53
CA ARG A 157 -16.56 -0.34 13.10
C ARG A 157 -16.01 -0.43 14.52
N PRO A 158 -16.62 -1.16 15.48
CA PRO A 158 -16.05 -1.32 16.82
C PRO A 158 -14.71 -2.02 16.83
N LEU A 159 -14.53 -3.07 16.01
CA LEU A 159 -13.27 -3.81 15.89
C LEU A 159 -12.16 -2.92 15.35
N MET A 160 -12.44 -2.20 14.26
CA MET A 160 -11.47 -1.27 13.66
C MET A 160 -11.13 -0.11 14.60
N TYR A 161 -12.09 0.38 15.38
CA TYR A 161 -11.84 1.41 16.40
C TYR A 161 -10.89 0.89 17.48
N ARG A 162 -11.11 -0.34 18.00
CA ARG A 162 -10.21 -0.99 18.96
C ARG A 162 -8.79 -1.09 18.42
N ILE A 163 -8.63 -1.62 17.22
CA ILE A 163 -7.31 -1.77 16.56
C ILE A 163 -6.63 -0.42 16.35
N ALA A 164 -7.38 0.61 15.93
CA ALA A 164 -6.84 1.96 15.79
C ALA A 164 -6.36 2.53 17.15
N LYS A 165 -7.08 2.26 18.23
CA LYS A 165 -6.68 2.67 19.58
C LYS A 165 -5.43 1.93 20.08
N LEU A 166 -5.27 0.64 19.75
CA LEU A 166 -4.04 -0.09 20.05
C LEU A 166 -2.85 0.50 19.29
N ALA A 167 -3.00 0.77 18.00
CA ALA A 167 -1.97 1.40 17.21
C ALA A 167 -1.53 2.74 17.81
N GLU A 168 -2.48 3.60 18.18
CA GLU A 168 -2.23 4.91 18.77
C GLU A 168 -1.57 4.79 20.14
N LYS A 169 -2.09 3.92 21.02
CA LYS A 169 -1.58 3.72 22.39
C LYS A 169 -0.12 3.30 22.43
N TYR A 170 0.25 2.36 21.57
CA TYR A 170 1.61 1.79 21.53
C TYR A 170 2.52 2.44 20.49
N GLY A 171 2.00 3.37 19.67
CA GLY A 171 2.74 4.02 18.61
C GLY A 171 3.27 3.05 17.55
N CYS A 172 2.62 1.90 17.35
CA CYS A 172 2.96 0.91 16.33
C CYS A 172 2.11 1.10 15.08
N ALA A 173 2.59 0.68 13.93
CA ALA A 173 1.80 0.55 12.71
C ALA A 173 1.05 -0.79 12.72
N ILE A 174 -0.22 -0.81 12.32
CA ILE A 174 -0.98 -2.04 12.11
C ILE A 174 -1.29 -2.16 10.62
N LEU A 175 -0.74 -3.19 9.98
CA LEU A 175 -0.91 -3.50 8.57
C LEU A 175 -1.88 -4.66 8.41
N LEU A 176 -3.02 -4.39 7.79
CA LEU A 176 -4.07 -5.36 7.49
C LEU A 176 -3.96 -5.76 6.02
N ILE A 177 -3.63 -7.02 5.76
CA ILE A 177 -3.61 -7.56 4.40
C ILE A 177 -4.97 -8.14 4.09
N GLY A 178 -5.51 -7.84 2.90
CA GLY A 178 -6.81 -8.36 2.51
C GLY A 178 -6.97 -8.61 1.03
N HIS A 179 -7.97 -9.46 0.72
CA HIS A 179 -8.36 -9.74 -0.65
C HIS A 179 -9.43 -8.75 -1.11
N MET A 180 -9.33 -8.32 -2.36
CA MET A 180 -10.35 -7.45 -2.96
C MET A 180 -11.58 -8.26 -3.35
N ASN A 181 -12.77 -7.63 -3.24
CA ASN A 181 -14.01 -8.22 -3.74
C ASN A 181 -14.02 -8.26 -5.28
N LYS A 182 -14.47 -9.40 -5.84
CA LYS A 182 -14.52 -9.63 -7.30
C LYS A 182 -15.65 -8.91 -8.03
N ASN A 183 -16.39 -8.00 -7.40
CA ASN A 183 -17.48 -7.27 -8.07
C ASN A 183 -16.94 -6.35 -9.16
N SER A 184 -17.05 -6.79 -10.42
CA SER A 184 -16.48 -6.15 -11.61
C SER A 184 -17.19 -4.86 -12.09
N GLY A 185 -18.20 -4.38 -11.38
CA GLY A 185 -19.02 -3.23 -11.78
C GLY A 185 -18.82 -1.95 -10.98
N GLU A 186 -18.09 -1.98 -9.87
CA GLU A 186 -17.86 -0.81 -9.03
C GLU A 186 -16.56 -0.08 -9.39
N LYS A 187 -16.54 1.25 -9.16
CA LYS A 187 -15.31 2.05 -9.28
C LYS A 187 -14.22 1.43 -8.41
N SER A 188 -12.97 1.47 -8.84
CA SER A 188 -11.81 0.88 -8.18
C SER A 188 -11.68 1.22 -6.70
N SER A 189 -12.10 2.42 -6.29
CA SER A 189 -12.13 2.87 -4.90
C SER A 189 -13.10 2.10 -4.00
N TYR A 190 -14.05 1.34 -4.58
CA TYR A 190 -15.07 0.56 -3.84
C TYR A 190 -14.82 -0.95 -3.84
N ARG A 191 -13.80 -1.45 -4.54
CA ARG A 191 -13.42 -2.87 -4.50
C ARG A 191 -12.67 -3.24 -3.21
N GLY A 192 -13.13 -2.73 -2.06
CA GLY A 192 -12.46 -2.92 -0.77
C GLY A 192 -12.74 -4.27 -0.12
N LEU A 193 -12.21 -4.43 1.07
CA LEU A 193 -12.29 -5.55 2.00
C LEU A 193 -13.70 -5.73 2.60
N GLY A 194 -14.76 -5.89 1.85
CA GLY A 194 -16.11 -6.02 2.41
C GLY A 194 -16.72 -4.67 2.80
N SER A 195 -16.90 -4.38 4.10
CA SER A 195 -17.45 -3.11 4.55
C SER A 195 -16.55 -1.91 4.23
N ILE A 196 -17.14 -0.79 3.81
CA ILE A 196 -16.46 0.50 3.64
C ILE A 196 -15.78 0.99 4.93
N ASP A 197 -16.19 0.51 6.10
CA ASP A 197 -15.62 0.89 7.40
C ASP A 197 -14.18 0.41 7.58
N PHE A 198 -13.73 -0.64 6.90
CA PHE A 198 -12.31 -1.00 6.87
C PHE A 198 -11.47 0.15 6.31
N GLN A 199 -11.85 0.64 5.14
CA GLN A 199 -11.13 1.75 4.50
C GLN A 199 -11.33 3.08 5.24
N ALA A 200 -12.51 3.29 5.85
CA ALA A 200 -12.78 4.50 6.61
C ALA A 200 -11.87 4.62 7.84
N ALA A 201 -11.62 3.51 8.54
CA ALA A 201 -10.75 3.47 9.73
C ALA A 201 -9.25 3.61 9.38
N ALA A 202 -8.81 3.14 8.21
CA ALA A 202 -7.43 3.23 7.78
C ALA A 202 -7.03 4.65 7.37
N ARG A 203 -5.78 5.03 7.68
CA ARG A 203 -5.19 6.30 7.24
C ARG A 203 -4.37 6.19 5.97
N SER A 204 -3.99 4.97 5.62
CA SER A 204 -3.34 4.61 4.37
C SER A 204 -4.00 3.36 3.80
N VAL A 205 -4.30 3.36 2.51
CA VAL A 205 -4.80 2.20 1.77
C VAL A 205 -3.94 2.02 0.53
N LEU A 206 -3.34 0.86 0.41
CA LEU A 206 -2.44 0.47 -0.67
C LEU A 206 -3.08 -0.65 -1.49
N VAL A 207 -2.95 -0.56 -2.80
CA VAL A 207 -3.41 -1.59 -3.73
C VAL A 207 -2.22 -2.21 -4.43
N VAL A 208 -2.12 -3.53 -4.40
CA VAL A 208 -1.13 -4.28 -5.17
C VAL A 208 -1.80 -4.95 -6.35
N GLY A 209 -1.21 -4.80 -7.52
CA GLY A 209 -1.67 -5.45 -8.73
C GLY A 209 -0.53 -5.75 -9.69
N ARG A 210 -0.81 -6.65 -10.63
CA ARG A 210 0.12 -7.09 -11.67
C ARG A 210 -0.03 -6.23 -12.91
N ILE A 211 1.09 -5.92 -13.55
CA ILE A 211 1.07 -5.27 -14.87
C ILE A 211 0.71 -6.31 -15.93
N LYS A 212 -0.36 -6.06 -16.67
CA LYS A 212 -0.92 -7.01 -17.64
C LYS A 212 0.08 -7.44 -18.71
N ASP A 213 0.90 -6.50 -19.17
CA ASP A 213 1.86 -6.73 -20.26
C ASP A 213 3.21 -7.30 -19.75
N ASP A 214 3.44 -7.33 -18.42
CA ASP A 214 4.62 -7.92 -17.78
C ASP A 214 4.19 -8.71 -16.52
N PRO A 215 3.97 -10.02 -16.65
CA PRO A 215 3.48 -10.85 -15.54
C PRO A 215 4.43 -10.97 -14.35
N THR A 216 5.70 -10.58 -14.48
CA THR A 216 6.66 -10.56 -13.38
C THR A 216 6.60 -9.25 -12.61
N LEU A 217 6.13 -8.17 -13.22
CA LEU A 217 6.07 -6.84 -12.63
C LEU A 217 4.77 -6.64 -11.86
N ARG A 218 4.90 -6.18 -10.63
CA ARG A 218 3.82 -5.77 -9.75
C ARG A 218 4.03 -4.34 -9.31
N VAL A 219 2.93 -3.68 -8.97
CA VAL A 219 2.96 -2.30 -8.50
C VAL A 219 2.13 -2.17 -7.24
N VAL A 220 2.66 -1.45 -6.26
CA VAL A 220 1.91 -0.98 -5.10
C VAL A 220 1.55 0.48 -5.31
N CYS A 221 0.22 0.75 -5.35
CA CYS A 221 -0.33 2.08 -5.55
C CYS A 221 -1.01 2.59 -4.28
N PRO A 222 -0.78 3.83 -3.84
CA PRO A 222 -1.62 4.48 -2.85
C PRO A 222 -3.03 4.71 -3.41
N ALA A 223 -4.04 4.14 -2.74
CA ALA A 223 -5.46 4.38 -3.05
C ALA A 223 -6.08 5.41 -2.11
N LYS A 224 -5.48 5.61 -0.93
CA LYS A 224 -5.86 6.61 0.06
C LYS A 224 -4.63 6.99 0.87
N SER A 225 -4.38 8.28 0.99
CA SER A 225 -3.43 8.86 1.95
C SER A 225 -4.13 10.00 2.68
N SER A 226 -4.26 9.89 4.01
CA SER A 226 -4.94 10.91 4.84
C SER A 226 -3.97 11.79 5.63
N LEU A 227 -2.67 11.48 5.60
CA LEU A 227 -1.66 12.08 6.49
C LEU A 227 -0.44 12.64 5.74
N ALA A 228 -0.34 12.36 4.44
CA ALA A 228 0.69 12.88 3.55
C ALA A 228 0.09 13.12 2.16
N PRO A 229 0.75 13.88 1.28
CA PRO A 229 0.43 13.87 -0.14
C PRO A 229 0.43 12.43 -0.67
N GLU A 230 -0.42 12.14 -1.65
CA GLU A 230 -0.42 10.83 -2.30
C GLU A 230 0.98 10.60 -2.89
N GLY A 231 1.67 9.58 -2.36
CA GLY A 231 2.95 9.15 -2.90
C GLY A 231 2.79 8.51 -4.28
N GLY A 232 3.85 8.50 -5.07
CA GLY A 232 3.87 7.74 -6.32
C GLY A 232 3.75 6.24 -6.09
N ALA A 233 3.27 5.50 -7.09
CA ALA A 233 3.29 4.06 -7.07
C ALA A 233 4.73 3.54 -7.13
N VAL A 234 4.99 2.36 -6.53
CA VAL A 234 6.29 1.71 -6.52
C VAL A 234 6.17 0.31 -7.10
N ALA A 235 7.06 -0.03 -8.02
CA ALA A 235 7.08 -1.32 -8.68
C ALA A 235 8.08 -2.28 -8.03
N PHE A 236 7.77 -3.57 -8.10
CA PHE A 236 8.65 -4.68 -7.75
C PHE A 236 8.45 -5.86 -8.70
N ARG A 237 9.47 -6.69 -8.85
CA ARG A 237 9.41 -7.92 -9.65
C ARG A 237 9.37 -9.13 -8.74
N LEU A 238 8.58 -10.12 -9.17
CA LEU A 238 8.65 -11.48 -8.65
C LEU A 238 9.16 -12.37 -9.79
N ASP A 239 10.47 -12.50 -9.85
CA ASP A 239 11.14 -13.32 -10.85
C ASP A 239 11.31 -14.74 -10.31
N PRO A 240 10.96 -15.80 -11.07
CA PRO A 240 11.10 -17.18 -10.60
C PRO A 240 12.53 -17.60 -10.26
N GLU A 241 13.55 -17.02 -10.93
CA GLU A 241 14.97 -17.34 -10.73
C GLU A 241 15.65 -16.37 -9.77
N LYS A 242 15.35 -15.08 -9.87
CA LYS A 242 16.02 -14.01 -9.11
C LYS A 242 15.26 -13.61 -7.85
N GLY A 243 14.05 -14.12 -7.65
CA GLY A 243 13.20 -13.79 -6.51
C GLY A 243 12.62 -12.37 -6.56
N PHE A 244 12.47 -11.75 -5.40
CA PHE A 244 11.96 -10.41 -5.27
C PHE A 244 13.01 -9.35 -5.61
N GLN A 245 12.62 -8.35 -6.38
CA GLN A 245 13.47 -7.20 -6.70
C GLN A 245 12.65 -5.91 -6.74
N TRP A 246 13.08 -4.86 -6.06
CA TRP A 246 12.52 -3.54 -6.25
C TRP A 246 12.81 -3.03 -7.66
N ALA A 247 11.81 -2.43 -8.32
CA ALA A 247 11.93 -1.87 -9.66
C ALA A 247 11.79 -0.33 -9.66
N GLY A 248 11.59 0.28 -8.49
CA GLY A 248 11.56 1.72 -8.31
C GLY A 248 10.19 2.38 -8.57
N PRO A 249 10.15 3.70 -8.70
CA PRO A 249 8.93 4.45 -8.97
C PRO A 249 8.26 4.00 -10.28
N TYR A 250 6.93 3.96 -10.27
CA TYR A 250 6.15 3.55 -11.43
C TYR A 250 4.92 4.47 -11.60
N ASP A 251 4.77 5.06 -12.78
CA ASP A 251 3.69 6.00 -13.05
C ASP A 251 2.43 5.26 -13.53
N ILE A 252 1.55 4.92 -12.58
CA ILE A 252 0.25 4.30 -12.84
C ILE A 252 -0.74 4.71 -11.75
N SER A 253 -1.99 4.96 -12.14
CA SER A 253 -3.07 5.15 -11.19
C SER A 253 -3.67 3.82 -10.72
N VAL A 254 -4.38 3.84 -9.58
CA VAL A 254 -5.11 2.66 -9.07
C VAL A 254 -6.14 2.15 -10.08
N ASP A 255 -6.85 3.07 -10.76
CA ASP A 255 -7.85 2.70 -11.79
C ASP A 255 -7.22 1.99 -12.97
N GLU A 256 -6.08 2.46 -13.44
CA GLU A 256 -5.34 1.82 -14.53
C GLU A 256 -4.82 0.44 -14.12
N LEU A 257 -4.26 0.33 -12.91
CA LEU A 257 -3.76 -0.93 -12.37
C LEU A 257 -4.88 -1.97 -12.29
N LEU A 258 -6.02 -1.62 -11.71
CA LEU A 258 -7.15 -2.53 -11.51
C LEU A 258 -7.94 -2.86 -12.78
N SER A 259 -8.00 -1.94 -13.74
CA SER A 259 -8.61 -2.20 -15.05
C SER A 259 -7.70 -3.01 -15.98
N GLY A 260 -6.42 -3.16 -15.62
CA GLY A 260 -5.39 -3.72 -16.49
C GLY A 260 -5.15 -2.88 -17.74
N SER A 261 -5.51 -1.59 -17.71
CA SER A 261 -5.34 -0.66 -18.80
C SER A 261 -3.99 0.03 -18.68
N SER A 262 -3.06 -0.32 -19.52
CA SER A 262 -1.76 0.39 -19.64
C SER A 262 -1.83 1.60 -20.57
N ARG A 263 -3.03 2.02 -21.01
CA ARG A 263 -3.17 3.13 -21.99
C ARG A 263 -2.65 4.45 -21.44
N GLY A 264 -3.04 4.81 -20.22
CA GLY A 264 -2.61 6.06 -19.61
C GLY A 264 -1.11 6.08 -19.33
N HIS A 265 -0.56 4.98 -18.82
CA HIS A 265 0.88 4.85 -18.60
C HIS A 265 1.67 5.00 -19.91
N LYS A 266 1.34 4.22 -20.95
CA LYS A 266 1.99 4.32 -22.26
C LYS A 266 1.84 5.69 -22.89
N LEU A 267 0.74 6.36 -22.64
CA LEU A 267 0.51 7.73 -23.13
C LEU A 267 1.40 8.74 -22.40
N ARG A 268 1.49 8.66 -21.07
CA ARG A 268 2.40 9.51 -20.28
C ARG A 268 3.87 9.25 -20.60
N GLU A 269 4.25 8.00 -20.80
CA GLU A 269 5.59 7.62 -21.26
C GLU A 269 5.92 8.31 -22.60
N ALA A 270 5.00 8.26 -23.56
CA ALA A 270 5.16 8.93 -24.84
C ALA A 270 5.16 10.48 -24.72
N GLN A 271 4.40 11.04 -23.78
CA GLN A 271 4.41 12.47 -23.50
C GLN A 271 5.73 12.91 -22.87
N SER A 272 6.28 12.13 -21.91
CA SER A 272 7.60 12.41 -21.30
C SER A 272 8.70 12.32 -22.35
N PHE A 273 8.68 11.29 -23.18
CA PHE A 273 9.59 11.15 -24.32
C PHE A 273 9.55 12.37 -25.25
N LEU A 274 8.36 12.83 -25.65
CA LEU A 274 8.23 14.00 -26.50
C LEU A 274 8.73 15.29 -25.85
N LYS A 275 8.50 15.47 -24.56
CA LYS A 275 9.03 16.62 -23.79
C LYS A 275 10.54 16.61 -23.74
N GLU A 276 11.15 15.44 -23.51
CA GLU A 276 12.61 15.29 -23.45
C GLU A 276 13.27 15.54 -24.83
N VAL A 277 12.77 14.86 -25.87
CA VAL A 277 13.35 14.96 -27.22
C VAL A 277 13.18 16.36 -27.82
N LEU A 278 12.10 17.07 -27.47
CA LEU A 278 11.82 18.43 -27.99
C LEU A 278 12.26 19.54 -26.99
N ALA A 279 12.98 19.23 -25.91
CA ALA A 279 13.40 20.21 -24.92
C ALA A 279 14.33 21.28 -25.49
N ASP A 280 15.20 20.88 -26.41
CA ASP A 280 16.22 21.76 -27.02
C ASP A 280 15.72 22.45 -28.31
N GLY A 281 14.45 22.22 -28.70
CA GLY A 281 13.83 22.87 -29.84
C GLY A 281 13.18 21.91 -30.87
N PRO A 282 12.76 22.47 -32.01
CA PRO A 282 12.06 21.69 -33.04
C PRO A 282 12.94 20.62 -33.72
N LEU A 283 12.40 19.41 -33.91
CA LEU A 283 13.08 18.30 -34.58
C LEU A 283 12.24 17.73 -35.74
N PRO A 284 12.90 17.10 -36.74
CA PRO A 284 12.22 16.42 -37.81
C PRO A 284 11.31 15.28 -37.31
N GLN A 285 10.08 15.24 -37.82
CA GLN A 285 9.12 14.18 -37.49
C GLN A 285 9.71 12.78 -37.66
N THR A 286 10.46 12.54 -38.72
CA THR A 286 11.07 11.25 -39.03
C THR A 286 12.09 10.81 -38.01
N GLU A 287 12.84 11.74 -37.42
CA GLU A 287 13.81 11.47 -36.35
C GLU A 287 13.10 11.15 -35.08
N ILE A 288 12.05 11.89 -34.71
CA ILE A 288 11.23 11.63 -33.51
C ILE A 288 10.53 10.27 -33.63
N GLU A 289 9.96 9.92 -34.78
CA GLU A 289 9.31 8.63 -35.00
C GLU A 289 10.31 7.46 -34.93
N ALA A 290 11.52 7.62 -35.46
CA ALA A 290 12.58 6.62 -35.37
C ALA A 290 13.05 6.43 -33.90
N ALA A 291 13.28 7.51 -33.15
CA ALA A 291 13.65 7.48 -31.73
C ALA A 291 12.54 6.88 -30.88
N ALA A 292 11.28 7.22 -31.15
CA ALA A 292 10.14 6.64 -30.47
C ALA A 292 10.01 5.13 -30.68
N GLN A 293 10.29 4.66 -31.91
CA GLN A 293 10.31 3.24 -32.24
C GLN A 293 11.42 2.50 -31.47
N GLN A 294 12.61 3.08 -31.34
CA GLN A 294 13.71 2.53 -30.52
C GLN A 294 13.38 2.49 -29.05
N ALA A 295 12.63 3.49 -28.54
CA ALA A 295 12.10 3.53 -27.18
C ALA A 295 10.86 2.61 -26.96
N GLY A 296 10.43 1.84 -27.97
CA GLY A 296 9.28 0.93 -27.85
C GLY A 296 7.91 1.62 -27.88
N ILE A 297 7.85 2.91 -28.21
CA ILE A 297 6.61 3.70 -28.28
C ILE A 297 5.89 3.43 -29.60
N ARG A 298 4.65 2.94 -29.51
CA ARG A 298 3.84 2.63 -30.72
C ARG A 298 3.40 3.92 -31.44
N PRO A 299 3.34 3.92 -32.78
CA PRO A 299 2.99 5.12 -33.59
C PRO A 299 1.66 5.77 -33.18
N LYS A 300 0.64 4.96 -32.81
CA LYS A 300 -0.66 5.45 -32.34
C LYS A 300 -0.53 6.18 -30.99
N THR A 301 0.28 5.66 -30.10
CA THR A 301 0.51 6.25 -28.78
C THR A 301 1.27 7.56 -28.90
N LEU A 302 2.31 7.59 -29.72
CA LEU A 302 3.07 8.81 -30.04
C LEU A 302 2.17 9.90 -30.63
N ARG A 303 1.28 9.54 -31.55
CA ARG A 303 0.33 10.49 -32.16
C ARG A 303 -0.64 11.07 -31.13
N ASN A 304 -1.16 10.24 -30.22
CA ASN A 304 -2.05 10.68 -29.16
C ASN A 304 -1.30 11.61 -28.17
N ALA A 305 -0.08 11.25 -27.77
CA ALA A 305 0.77 12.05 -26.91
C ALA A 305 1.07 13.42 -27.51
N ARG A 306 1.39 13.44 -28.81
CA ARG A 306 1.59 14.68 -29.57
C ARG A 306 0.36 15.58 -29.53
N TYR A 307 -0.82 15.02 -29.77
CA TYR A 307 -2.08 15.76 -29.76
C TYR A 307 -2.39 16.34 -28.39
N GLU A 308 -2.26 15.54 -27.33
CA GLU A 308 -2.56 15.99 -25.95
C GLU A 308 -1.54 17.02 -25.41
N LEU A 309 -0.29 16.94 -25.83
CA LEU A 309 0.73 17.93 -25.50
C LEU A 309 0.61 19.22 -26.32
N GLY A 310 -0.25 19.26 -27.34
CA GLY A 310 -0.35 20.41 -28.24
C GLY A 310 0.89 20.62 -29.10
N VAL A 311 1.71 19.56 -29.32
CA VAL A 311 2.91 19.66 -30.16
C VAL A 311 2.55 20.11 -31.59
N THR A 312 3.09 21.23 -31.97
CA THR A 312 2.87 21.83 -33.29
C THR A 312 3.66 21.12 -34.39
N SER A 313 3.21 21.24 -35.64
CA SER A 313 3.89 20.68 -36.82
C SER A 313 3.98 21.71 -37.91
N THR A 314 5.18 22.12 -38.23
CA THR A 314 5.45 23.15 -39.25
C THR A 314 6.30 22.58 -40.36
N LYS A 315 5.98 22.90 -41.61
CA LYS A 315 6.75 22.43 -42.79
C LYS A 315 7.81 23.45 -43.14
N ILE A 316 9.08 23.06 -43.04
CA ILE A 316 10.23 23.88 -43.41
C ILE A 316 11.06 23.09 -44.45
N SER A 317 11.34 23.67 -45.60
CA SER A 317 12.24 23.11 -46.64
C SER A 317 11.99 21.63 -46.97
N LYS A 318 10.74 21.22 -47.17
CA LYS A 318 10.28 19.85 -47.48
C LYS A 318 10.22 18.87 -46.28
N GLN A 319 10.64 19.27 -45.09
CA GLN A 319 10.53 18.44 -43.85
C GLN A 319 9.46 18.97 -42.91
N TRP A 320 8.79 18.05 -42.19
CA TRP A 320 7.89 18.39 -41.10
C TRP A 320 8.68 18.42 -39.79
N LEU A 321 8.65 19.55 -39.11
CA LEU A 321 9.26 19.73 -37.80
C LEU A 321 8.18 19.75 -36.71
N TRP A 322 8.43 19.06 -35.62
CA TRP A 322 7.58 19.12 -34.43
C TRP A 322 8.24 19.98 -33.34
N ALA A 323 7.42 20.76 -32.64
CA ALA A 323 7.85 21.61 -31.54
C ALA A 323 6.83 21.58 -30.39
N LEU A 324 7.31 21.72 -29.14
CA LEU A 324 6.43 21.95 -28.01
C LEU A 324 5.70 23.30 -28.17
N PRO A 325 4.48 23.44 -27.63
CA PRO A 325 3.82 24.74 -27.55
C PRO A 325 4.62 25.69 -26.66
N GLU A 326 4.57 27.00 -27.01
CA GLU A 326 5.18 28.08 -26.20
C GLU A 326 4.52 28.23 -24.84
#